data_4746d71de62e95c8d04978f26af3a6e4
#
_entry.id   4746d71de62e95c8d04978f26af3a6e4
#
_cell.length_a   1.000
_cell.length_b   1.000
_cell.length_c   1.000
_cell.angle_alpha   90.00
_cell.angle_beta   90.00
_cell.angle_gamma   90.00
#
_symmetry.space_group_name_H-M   'P 1'
#
loop_
_entity.id
_entity.type
_entity.pdbx_description
1 polymer ?
#
loop_
_entity_poly.entity_id
_entity_poly.type
_entity_poly.pdbx_seq_one_letter_code
_entity_poly.pdbx_strand_id
1 'polypeptide(L)'
;MEMTVNVAVIGLGARGLSLLEMVFMEHPLVKIVAVCDVYGDRCEAAAEVVVKKGQPQPLETTDYKEVLSLPNLDAVLICTSWEDHISMAIEAMEAGIYVGLEVGGAYSVQECWDIVRAYERTKVPVMLLENCCYGRNELMLLNMVEQGVFGEIVHVAGGYLHDLRSEIACGQENRHYRLRNYLHRNCENYPTHELGPLARILDINRGNRLISLTSQASKSKGLQDYIRRHKANDKNFLNADFAQGDVVTTVIKCARGETIVLTLDTTLPRYYS
;
A
#
# COMPACT_ATOMS: atom_id res chain seq x y z
N MET A 1 8.39 -32.81 -9.11
CA MET A 1 8.56 -31.99 -7.89
C MET A 1 7.91 -30.66 -8.19
N GLU A 2 6.90 -30.29 -7.44
CA GLU A 2 6.38 -28.93 -7.49
C GLU A 2 7.48 -27.96 -7.04
N MET A 3 7.77 -26.95 -7.84
CA MET A 3 8.78 -25.95 -7.48
C MET A 3 8.25 -25.07 -6.37
N THR A 4 8.89 -25.09 -5.20
CA THR A 4 8.61 -24.14 -4.13
C THR A 4 9.25 -22.80 -4.44
N VAL A 5 8.58 -21.71 -4.05
CA VAL A 5 9.04 -20.32 -4.19
C VAL A 5 9.60 -19.85 -2.85
N ASN A 6 10.87 -19.46 -2.80
CA ASN A 6 11.50 -18.90 -1.62
C ASN A 6 11.14 -17.41 -1.51
N VAL A 7 10.43 -17.05 -0.47
CA VAL A 7 9.91 -15.69 -0.26
C VAL A 7 10.50 -15.10 1.01
N ALA A 8 10.84 -13.83 0.97
CA ALA A 8 11.13 -13.05 2.17
C ALA A 8 10.08 -11.95 2.38
N VAL A 9 9.85 -11.59 3.63
CA VAL A 9 8.94 -10.49 4.01
C VAL A 9 9.75 -9.38 4.67
N ILE A 10 9.67 -8.18 4.10
CA ILE A 10 10.33 -6.97 4.58
C ILE A 10 9.28 -5.97 5.03
N GLY A 11 9.28 -5.61 6.31
CA GLY A 11 8.24 -4.82 6.96
C GLY A 11 7.19 -5.69 7.62
N LEU A 12 7.31 -5.86 8.95
CA LEU A 12 6.51 -6.78 9.78
C LEU A 12 5.58 -6.02 10.74
N GLY A 13 5.11 -4.86 10.30
CA GLY A 13 3.99 -4.19 10.95
C GLY A 13 2.70 -5.03 10.86
N ALA A 14 1.60 -4.52 11.39
CA ALA A 14 0.33 -5.27 11.42
C ALA A 14 -0.05 -5.87 10.05
N ARG A 15 0.15 -5.12 8.95
CA ARG A 15 -0.16 -5.58 7.60
C ARG A 15 0.78 -6.68 7.11
N GLY A 16 2.11 -6.49 7.25
CA GLY A 16 3.08 -7.49 6.80
C GLY A 16 2.96 -8.80 7.57
N LEU A 17 2.78 -8.74 8.90
CA LEU A 17 2.56 -9.92 9.72
C LEU A 17 1.24 -10.64 9.35
N SER A 18 0.16 -9.90 9.11
CA SER A 18 -1.12 -10.48 8.68
C SER A 18 -1.01 -11.17 7.32
N LEU A 19 -0.33 -10.57 6.35
CA LEU A 19 -0.11 -11.20 5.03
C LEU A 19 0.77 -12.45 5.15
N LEU A 20 1.82 -12.40 5.96
CA LEU A 20 2.66 -13.56 6.25
C LEU A 20 1.81 -14.72 6.77
N GLU A 21 1.04 -14.48 7.84
CA GLU A 21 0.29 -15.54 8.54
C GLU A 21 -0.90 -16.07 7.75
N MET A 22 -1.70 -15.18 7.15
CA MET A 22 -3.01 -15.52 6.58
C MET A 22 -2.97 -15.80 5.08
N VAL A 23 -1.90 -15.42 4.38
CA VAL A 23 -1.80 -15.57 2.93
C VAL A 23 -0.61 -16.44 2.55
N PHE A 24 0.60 -16.02 2.89
CA PHE A 24 1.81 -16.70 2.41
C PHE A 24 2.02 -18.05 3.09
N MET A 25 1.74 -18.15 4.40
CA MET A 25 1.84 -19.42 5.14
C MET A 25 0.74 -20.43 4.80
N GLU A 26 -0.36 -20.00 4.20
CA GLU A 26 -1.44 -20.88 3.75
C GLU A 26 -1.20 -21.43 2.32
N HIS A 27 -0.21 -20.90 1.60
CA HIS A 27 0.05 -21.34 0.22
C HIS A 27 1.11 -22.46 0.19
N PRO A 28 0.79 -23.66 -0.33
CA PRO A 28 1.65 -24.85 -0.23
C PRO A 28 2.99 -24.73 -0.97
N LEU A 29 3.08 -23.86 -1.98
CA LEU A 29 4.30 -23.65 -2.76
C LEU A 29 5.20 -22.54 -2.21
N VAL A 30 4.78 -21.83 -1.15
CA VAL A 30 5.57 -20.75 -0.56
C VAL A 30 6.41 -21.27 0.59
N LYS A 31 7.69 -20.95 0.54
CA LYS A 31 8.64 -21.15 1.64
C LYS A 31 9.15 -19.79 2.11
N ILE A 32 8.91 -19.46 3.36
CA ILE A 32 9.46 -18.25 3.96
C ILE A 32 10.89 -18.50 4.38
N VAL A 33 11.83 -17.79 3.76
CA VAL A 33 13.28 -17.97 4.01
C VAL A 33 13.90 -16.84 4.83
N ALA A 34 13.25 -15.67 4.87
CA ALA A 34 13.66 -14.56 5.71
C ALA A 34 12.50 -13.66 6.11
N VAL A 35 12.63 -13.03 7.28
CA VAL A 35 11.74 -12.00 7.82
C VAL A 35 12.58 -10.83 8.29
N CYS A 36 12.20 -9.61 7.91
CA CYS A 36 12.97 -8.40 8.16
C CYS A 36 12.09 -7.22 8.58
N ASP A 37 12.47 -6.55 9.67
CA ASP A 37 11.90 -5.26 10.09
C ASP A 37 12.99 -4.50 10.84
N VAL A 38 12.95 -3.18 10.86
CA VAL A 38 13.89 -2.36 11.66
C VAL A 38 13.74 -2.61 13.18
N TYR A 39 12.70 -3.30 13.60
CA TYR A 39 12.43 -3.68 14.99
C TYR A 39 12.59 -5.20 15.16
N GLY A 40 13.63 -5.62 15.90
CA GLY A 40 13.96 -7.03 16.13
C GLY A 40 12.81 -7.85 16.75
N ASP A 41 12.04 -7.27 17.68
CA ASP A 41 10.87 -7.92 18.29
C ASP A 41 9.79 -8.31 17.27
N ARG A 42 9.68 -7.58 16.16
CA ARG A 42 8.79 -7.94 15.05
C ARG A 42 9.35 -9.09 14.21
N CYS A 43 10.67 -9.15 14.05
CA CYS A 43 11.32 -10.26 13.36
C CYS A 43 11.12 -11.56 14.14
N GLU A 44 11.35 -11.55 15.46
CA GLU A 44 11.14 -12.68 16.36
C GLU A 44 9.68 -13.18 16.27
N ALA A 45 8.70 -12.28 16.43
CA ALA A 45 7.29 -12.64 16.34
C ALA A 45 6.90 -13.25 14.98
N ALA A 46 7.42 -12.73 13.88
CA ALA A 46 7.18 -13.26 12.54
C ALA A 46 7.82 -14.64 12.34
N ALA A 47 9.05 -14.83 12.82
CA ALA A 47 9.73 -16.11 12.75
C ALA A 47 9.01 -17.19 13.57
N GLU A 48 8.49 -16.86 14.76
CA GLU A 48 7.65 -17.75 15.55
C GLU A 48 6.39 -18.20 14.78
N VAL A 49 5.74 -17.31 14.03
CA VAL A 49 4.60 -17.66 13.16
C VAL A 49 5.01 -18.69 12.12
N VAL A 50 6.15 -18.47 11.43
CA VAL A 50 6.65 -19.39 10.41
C VAL A 50 6.91 -20.78 10.99
N VAL A 51 7.61 -20.85 12.11
CA VAL A 51 7.93 -22.13 12.79
C VAL A 51 6.67 -22.83 13.30
N LYS A 52 5.75 -22.09 13.91
CA LYS A 52 4.47 -22.63 14.42
C LYS A 52 3.60 -23.22 13.30
N LYS A 53 3.70 -22.69 12.10
CA LYS A 53 3.02 -23.21 10.89
C LYS A 53 3.78 -24.36 10.22
N GLY A 54 4.89 -24.82 10.80
CA GLY A 54 5.62 -26.02 10.39
C GLY A 54 6.70 -25.81 9.34
N GLN A 55 7.07 -24.59 9.05
CA GLN A 55 8.23 -24.31 8.21
C GLN A 55 9.52 -24.16 9.03
N PRO A 56 10.71 -24.36 8.45
CA PRO A 56 11.98 -24.12 9.14
C PRO A 56 12.13 -22.66 9.60
N GLN A 57 12.96 -22.46 10.64
CA GLN A 57 13.32 -21.12 11.11
C GLN A 57 13.85 -20.26 9.95
N PRO A 58 13.22 -19.11 9.63
CA PRO A 58 13.73 -18.21 8.61
C PRO A 58 14.93 -17.40 9.14
N LEU A 59 15.68 -16.77 8.25
CA LEU A 59 16.62 -15.73 8.66
C LEU A 59 15.84 -14.57 9.29
N GLU A 60 16.27 -14.14 10.48
CA GLU A 60 15.79 -12.94 11.16
C GLU A 60 16.85 -11.86 11.05
N THR A 61 16.51 -10.71 10.50
CA THR A 61 17.46 -9.60 10.36
C THR A 61 16.76 -8.25 10.41
N THR A 62 17.51 -7.24 10.84
CA THR A 62 17.08 -5.84 10.79
C THR A 62 17.65 -5.08 9.58
N ASP A 63 18.44 -5.76 8.74
CA ASP A 63 19.00 -5.20 7.52
C ASP A 63 18.42 -5.92 6.28
N TYR A 64 17.56 -5.24 5.53
CA TYR A 64 16.99 -5.81 4.31
C TYR A 64 18.03 -6.16 3.24
N LYS A 65 19.22 -5.58 3.27
CA LYS A 65 20.29 -5.91 2.33
C LYS A 65 20.84 -7.31 2.56
N GLU A 66 20.84 -7.79 3.81
CA GLU A 66 21.15 -9.19 4.09
C GLU A 66 20.09 -10.11 3.45
N VAL A 67 18.82 -9.72 3.48
CA VAL A 67 17.75 -10.47 2.78
C VAL A 67 18.00 -10.54 1.29
N LEU A 68 18.30 -9.41 0.65
CA LEU A 68 18.54 -9.36 -0.80
C LEU A 68 19.81 -10.11 -1.24
N SER A 69 20.72 -10.40 -0.32
CA SER A 69 21.96 -11.17 -0.58
C SER A 69 21.78 -12.69 -0.44
N LEU A 70 20.59 -13.16 -0.02
CA LEU A 70 20.36 -14.59 0.16
C LEU A 70 20.42 -15.34 -1.16
N PRO A 71 21.15 -16.46 -1.21
CA PRO A 71 21.14 -17.32 -2.39
C PRO A 71 19.76 -17.97 -2.57
N ASN A 72 19.31 -18.06 -3.81
CA ASN A 72 18.03 -18.69 -4.18
C ASN A 72 16.78 -18.00 -3.58
N LEU A 73 16.82 -16.72 -3.33
CA LEU A 73 15.65 -15.93 -3.02
C LEU A 73 14.90 -15.60 -4.32
N ASP A 74 13.65 -16.07 -4.44
CA ASP A 74 12.87 -15.91 -5.66
C ASP A 74 12.05 -14.61 -5.64
N ALA A 75 11.49 -14.25 -4.46
CA ALA A 75 10.63 -13.08 -4.34
C ALA A 75 10.72 -12.42 -2.96
N VAL A 76 10.46 -11.12 -2.93
CA VAL A 76 10.27 -10.35 -1.70
C VAL A 76 8.88 -9.72 -1.66
N LEU A 77 8.28 -9.73 -0.47
CA LEU A 77 7.10 -8.92 -0.14
C LEU A 77 7.58 -7.71 0.65
N ILE A 78 7.34 -6.51 0.12
CA ILE A 78 7.72 -5.24 0.77
C ILE A 78 6.47 -4.60 1.38
N CYS A 79 6.43 -4.50 2.71
CA CYS A 79 5.34 -3.93 3.52
C CYS A 79 5.86 -2.84 4.48
N THR A 80 6.87 -2.12 4.10
CA THR A 80 7.55 -1.09 4.90
C THR A 80 6.75 0.23 4.93
N SER A 81 7.39 1.33 5.30
CA SER A 81 6.81 2.66 5.16
C SER A 81 6.76 3.08 3.69
N TRP A 82 5.80 3.96 3.36
CA TRP A 82 5.63 4.44 1.98
C TRP A 82 6.89 5.05 1.38
N GLU A 83 7.68 5.74 2.23
CA GLU A 83 8.90 6.42 1.81
C GLU A 83 9.99 5.46 1.31
N ASP A 84 9.97 4.21 1.79
CA ASP A 84 11.02 3.23 1.52
C ASP A 84 10.66 2.25 0.40
N HIS A 85 9.38 2.21 0.00
CA HIS A 85 8.84 1.20 -0.93
C HIS A 85 9.62 1.12 -2.24
N ILE A 86 9.81 2.24 -2.91
CA ILE A 86 10.37 2.24 -4.27
C ILE A 86 11.87 2.00 -4.27
N SER A 87 12.62 2.56 -3.31
CA SER A 87 14.06 2.32 -3.22
C SER A 87 14.36 0.84 -2.97
N MET A 88 13.68 0.23 -2.01
CA MET A 88 13.84 -1.20 -1.71
C MET A 88 13.40 -2.09 -2.89
N ALA A 89 12.30 -1.73 -3.56
CA ALA A 89 11.83 -2.46 -4.73
C ALA A 89 12.86 -2.44 -5.87
N ILE A 90 13.47 -1.28 -6.15
CA ILE A 90 14.51 -1.14 -7.17
C ILE A 90 15.74 -1.98 -6.82
N GLU A 91 16.23 -1.94 -5.58
CA GLU A 91 17.37 -2.74 -5.15
C GLU A 91 17.08 -4.25 -5.28
N ALA A 92 15.87 -4.70 -4.93
CA ALA A 92 15.47 -6.10 -5.12
C ALA A 92 15.43 -6.49 -6.62
N MET A 93 14.87 -5.63 -7.48
CA MET A 93 14.86 -5.84 -8.94
C MET A 93 16.28 -5.89 -9.51
N GLU A 94 17.20 -5.07 -9.03
CA GLU A 94 18.61 -5.08 -9.44
C GLU A 94 19.34 -6.35 -8.97
N ALA A 95 18.91 -6.95 -7.87
CA ALA A 95 19.37 -8.26 -7.42
C ALA A 95 18.71 -9.43 -8.16
N GLY A 96 17.80 -9.19 -9.10
CA GLY A 96 17.10 -10.22 -9.88
C GLY A 96 15.92 -10.86 -9.14
N ILE A 97 15.44 -10.27 -8.05
CA ILE A 97 14.42 -10.82 -7.16
C ILE A 97 13.06 -10.21 -7.52
N TYR A 98 12.03 -11.07 -7.72
CA TYR A 98 10.65 -10.62 -7.96
C TYR A 98 10.12 -9.83 -6.77
N VAL A 99 9.41 -8.73 -7.04
CA VAL A 99 8.89 -7.83 -5.99
C VAL A 99 7.37 -7.85 -5.95
N GLY A 100 6.80 -8.23 -4.81
CA GLY A 100 5.45 -7.89 -4.39
C GLY A 100 5.51 -6.64 -3.52
N LEU A 101 4.91 -5.54 -3.97
CA LEU A 101 4.93 -4.26 -3.26
C LEU A 101 3.56 -3.97 -2.66
N GLU A 102 3.50 -3.81 -1.33
CA GLU A 102 2.26 -3.44 -0.65
C GLU A 102 1.80 -2.02 -1.05
N VAL A 103 0.51 -1.74 -0.82
CA VAL A 103 -0.11 -0.47 -1.20
C VAL A 103 0.54 0.72 -0.49
N GLY A 104 0.59 1.83 -1.22
CA GLY A 104 1.32 3.05 -0.87
C GLY A 104 2.19 3.51 -2.04
N GLY A 105 2.68 2.56 -2.83
CA GLY A 105 3.38 2.81 -4.10
C GLY A 105 4.50 3.84 -3.98
N ALA A 106 4.60 4.71 -4.98
CA ALA A 106 5.62 5.75 -5.03
C ALA A 106 5.27 6.95 -4.15
N TYR A 107 6.28 7.52 -3.52
CA TYR A 107 6.18 8.70 -2.66
C TYR A 107 6.38 10.03 -3.42
N SER A 108 6.92 9.93 -4.62
CA SER A 108 7.17 11.06 -5.52
C SER A 108 6.99 10.69 -6.99
N VAL A 109 6.83 11.69 -7.86
CA VAL A 109 6.78 11.49 -9.32
C VAL A 109 8.11 10.93 -9.84
N GLN A 110 9.23 11.32 -9.22
CA GLN A 110 10.55 10.80 -9.60
C GLN A 110 10.62 9.29 -9.37
N GLU A 111 10.16 8.80 -8.22
CA GLU A 111 10.12 7.36 -7.92
C GLU A 111 9.24 6.57 -8.88
N CYS A 112 8.13 7.16 -9.37
CA CYS A 112 7.34 6.53 -10.43
C CYS A 112 8.15 6.28 -11.69
N TRP A 113 9.01 7.23 -12.08
CA TRP A 113 9.91 7.05 -13.22
C TRP A 113 11.05 6.08 -12.92
N ASP A 114 11.59 6.11 -11.72
CA ASP A 114 12.75 5.30 -11.35
C ASP A 114 12.40 3.80 -11.32
N ILE A 115 11.21 3.43 -10.82
CA ILE A 115 10.79 2.04 -10.84
C ILE A 115 10.49 1.52 -12.25
N VAL A 116 9.93 2.36 -13.13
CA VAL A 116 9.73 2.01 -14.54
C VAL A 116 11.07 1.80 -15.24
N ARG A 117 12.04 2.71 -15.05
CA ARG A 117 13.40 2.57 -15.58
C ARG A 117 14.13 1.35 -15.04
N ALA A 118 13.92 1.02 -13.75
CA ALA A 118 14.47 -0.19 -13.17
C ALA A 118 13.91 -1.44 -13.87
N TYR A 119 12.60 -1.51 -14.12
CA TYR A 119 11.99 -2.59 -14.88
C TYR A 119 12.52 -2.66 -16.32
N GLU A 120 12.64 -1.53 -17.01
CA GLU A 120 13.18 -1.47 -18.37
C GLU A 120 14.62 -1.99 -18.46
N ARG A 121 15.43 -1.74 -17.42
CA ARG A 121 16.82 -2.18 -17.31
C ARG A 121 16.96 -3.64 -16.90
N THR A 122 16.25 -4.06 -15.85
CA THR A 122 16.43 -5.37 -15.22
C THR A 122 15.56 -6.45 -15.83
N LYS A 123 14.39 -6.09 -16.37
CA LYS A 123 13.30 -7.00 -16.79
C LYS A 123 12.74 -7.85 -15.65
N VAL A 124 13.08 -7.54 -14.40
CA VAL A 124 12.54 -8.21 -13.23
C VAL A 124 11.16 -7.61 -12.90
N PRO A 125 10.13 -8.45 -12.75
CA PRO A 125 8.79 -7.97 -12.47
C PRO A 125 8.67 -7.34 -11.08
N VAL A 126 7.85 -6.29 -11.01
CA VAL A 126 7.32 -5.73 -9.76
C VAL A 126 5.81 -5.65 -9.86
N MET A 127 5.12 -6.07 -8.83
CA MET A 127 3.65 -6.04 -8.76
C MET A 127 3.20 -5.24 -7.55
N LEU A 128 2.44 -4.17 -7.79
CA LEU A 128 1.69 -3.50 -6.73
C LEU A 128 0.52 -4.40 -6.30
N LEU A 129 0.45 -4.73 -5.02
CA LEU A 129 -0.53 -5.68 -4.47
C LEU A 129 -1.85 -4.98 -4.12
N GLU A 130 -2.45 -4.32 -5.11
CA GLU A 130 -3.72 -3.62 -4.96
C GLU A 130 -4.89 -4.61 -4.88
N ASN A 131 -5.26 -4.97 -3.66
CA ASN A 131 -6.28 -5.99 -3.38
C ASN A 131 -7.69 -5.58 -3.83
N CYS A 132 -8.03 -4.29 -3.85
CA CYS A 132 -9.36 -3.84 -4.29
C CYS A 132 -9.63 -4.12 -5.78
N CYS A 133 -8.60 -4.33 -6.59
CA CYS A 133 -8.77 -4.79 -7.96
C CYS A 133 -9.32 -6.22 -8.08
N TYR A 134 -9.32 -6.99 -6.99
CA TYR A 134 -9.68 -8.41 -6.96
C TYR A 134 -10.84 -8.73 -6.01
N GLY A 135 -11.44 -7.70 -5.40
CA GLY A 135 -12.62 -7.84 -4.59
C GLY A 135 -13.81 -8.39 -5.41
N ARG A 136 -14.69 -9.16 -4.78
CA ARG A 136 -15.82 -9.79 -5.46
C ARG A 136 -16.75 -8.78 -6.11
N ASN A 137 -16.99 -7.66 -5.44
CA ASN A 137 -17.89 -6.61 -5.95
C ASN A 137 -17.23 -5.84 -7.10
N GLU A 138 -15.95 -5.53 -6.99
CA GLU A 138 -15.18 -4.85 -8.02
C GLU A 138 -15.05 -5.70 -9.29
N LEU A 139 -14.81 -7.01 -9.15
CA LEU A 139 -14.81 -7.95 -10.28
C LEU A 139 -16.20 -8.13 -10.90
N MET A 140 -17.26 -8.11 -10.09
CA MET A 140 -18.63 -8.14 -10.58
C MET A 140 -18.93 -6.88 -11.41
N LEU A 141 -18.60 -5.68 -10.90
CA LEU A 141 -18.79 -4.42 -11.62
C LEU A 141 -17.99 -4.39 -12.93
N LEU A 142 -16.73 -4.83 -12.91
CA LEU A 142 -15.91 -4.94 -14.11
C LEU A 142 -16.59 -5.82 -15.17
N ASN A 143 -17.03 -7.02 -14.78
CA ASN A 143 -17.73 -7.92 -15.68
C ASN A 143 -19.03 -7.31 -16.24
N MET A 144 -19.81 -6.59 -15.41
CA MET A 144 -21.02 -5.91 -15.87
C MET A 144 -20.72 -4.81 -16.89
N VAL A 145 -19.62 -4.07 -16.71
CA VAL A 145 -19.15 -3.08 -17.69
C VAL A 145 -18.74 -3.75 -19.00
N GLU A 146 -17.96 -4.83 -18.94
CA GLU A 146 -17.55 -5.62 -20.11
C GLU A 146 -18.73 -6.22 -20.88
N GLN A 147 -19.83 -6.55 -20.19
CA GLN A 147 -21.09 -7.00 -20.80
C GLN A 147 -21.98 -5.84 -21.30
N GLY A 148 -21.55 -4.58 -21.17
CA GLY A 148 -22.31 -3.43 -21.63
C GLY A 148 -23.55 -3.10 -20.82
N VAL A 149 -23.70 -3.63 -19.60
CA VAL A 149 -24.90 -3.44 -18.75
C VAL A 149 -25.16 -1.96 -18.45
N PHE A 150 -24.12 -1.17 -18.31
CA PHE A 150 -24.22 0.27 -18.01
C PHE A 150 -24.23 1.18 -19.24
N GLY A 151 -24.09 0.61 -20.46
CA GLY A 151 -23.89 1.39 -21.65
C GLY A 151 -22.55 2.12 -21.67
N GLU A 152 -22.52 3.31 -22.30
CA GLU A 152 -21.28 4.12 -22.38
C GLU A 152 -21.01 4.79 -21.02
N ILE A 153 -19.83 4.52 -20.48
CA ILE A 153 -19.38 5.11 -19.21
C ILE A 153 -18.87 6.53 -19.48
N VAL A 154 -19.47 7.52 -18.85
CA VAL A 154 -19.07 8.93 -18.98
C VAL A 154 -18.39 9.49 -17.72
N HIS A 155 -18.65 8.85 -16.57
CA HIS A 155 -18.13 9.27 -15.27
C HIS A 155 -18.04 8.09 -14.31
N VAL A 156 -16.99 8.08 -13.49
CA VAL A 156 -16.83 7.15 -12.37
C VAL A 156 -16.37 7.89 -11.12
N ALA A 157 -16.72 7.37 -9.95
CA ALA A 157 -16.30 7.91 -8.67
C ALA A 157 -15.92 6.78 -7.71
N GLY A 158 -14.94 7.05 -6.85
CA GLY A 158 -14.52 6.15 -5.79
C GLY A 158 -13.91 6.92 -4.63
N GLY A 159 -13.68 6.25 -3.51
CA GLY A 159 -13.10 6.91 -2.36
C GLY A 159 -12.52 5.94 -1.34
N TYR A 160 -11.42 6.34 -0.70
CA TYR A 160 -10.89 5.70 0.49
C TYR A 160 -11.46 6.39 1.72
N LEU A 161 -12.60 5.88 2.18
CA LEU A 161 -13.43 6.48 3.20
C LEU A 161 -13.37 5.64 4.48
N HIS A 162 -12.32 5.85 5.28
CA HIS A 162 -11.97 4.98 6.40
C HIS A 162 -11.57 5.80 7.63
N ASP A 163 -12.26 5.63 8.76
CA ASP A 163 -11.88 6.30 10.00
C ASP A 163 -10.57 5.72 10.57
N LEU A 164 -9.44 6.38 10.29
CA LEU A 164 -8.11 6.01 10.76
C LEU A 164 -7.62 6.88 11.94
N ARG A 165 -8.47 7.68 12.54
CA ARG A 165 -8.06 8.63 13.60
C ARG A 165 -7.35 7.93 14.76
N SER A 166 -7.84 6.79 15.22
CA SER A 166 -7.21 6.03 16.31
C SER A 166 -5.85 5.48 15.93
N GLU A 167 -5.72 4.90 14.72
CA GLU A 167 -4.45 4.36 14.22
C GLU A 167 -3.40 5.46 14.08
N ILE A 168 -3.77 6.59 13.47
CA ILE A 168 -2.85 7.71 13.23
C ILE A 168 -2.46 8.37 14.56
N ALA A 169 -3.41 8.61 15.47
CA ALA A 169 -3.14 9.22 16.77
C ALA A 169 -2.24 8.36 17.66
N CYS A 170 -2.24 7.04 17.49
CA CYS A 170 -1.36 6.10 18.18
C CYS A 170 -0.12 5.71 17.35
N GLY A 171 0.23 6.51 16.35
CA GLY A 171 1.32 6.18 15.42
C GLY A 171 2.69 6.04 16.07
N GLN A 172 2.97 6.76 17.17
CA GLN A 172 4.22 6.58 17.93
C GLN A 172 4.24 5.25 18.69
N GLU A 173 3.18 4.94 19.42
CA GLU A 173 3.05 3.72 20.22
C GLU A 173 3.07 2.49 19.32
N ASN A 174 2.40 2.57 18.18
CA ASN A 174 2.31 1.50 17.19
C ASN A 174 3.51 1.44 16.25
N ARG A 175 4.45 2.39 16.37
CA ARG A 175 5.60 2.51 15.47
C ARG A 175 5.16 2.54 14.00
N HIS A 176 4.13 3.36 13.70
CA HIS A 176 3.48 3.44 12.40
C HIS A 176 3.80 4.75 11.67
N TYR A 177 4.14 4.65 10.39
CA TYR A 177 4.60 5.79 9.57
C TYR A 177 3.52 6.83 9.22
N ARG A 178 2.23 6.49 9.29
CA ARG A 178 1.14 7.40 8.88
C ARG A 178 1.16 8.72 9.65
N LEU A 179 1.42 8.70 10.96
CA LEU A 179 1.45 9.92 11.77
C LEU A 179 2.40 10.98 11.20
N ARG A 180 3.63 10.61 10.85
CA ARG A 180 4.59 11.57 10.28
C ARG A 180 4.15 12.07 8.90
N ASN A 181 3.51 11.23 8.10
CA ASN A 181 2.96 11.66 6.81
C ASN A 181 1.85 12.69 6.99
N TYR A 182 0.92 12.48 7.92
CA TYR A 182 -0.17 13.42 8.20
C TYR A 182 0.31 14.74 8.81
N LEU A 183 1.44 14.73 9.54
CA LEU A 183 2.07 15.94 10.05
C LEU A 183 2.69 16.81 8.94
N HIS A 184 3.24 16.20 7.90
CA HIS A 184 4.15 16.89 6.98
C HIS A 184 3.70 16.92 5.52
N ARG A 185 2.67 16.16 5.12
CA ARG A 185 2.17 16.09 3.75
C ARG A 185 0.68 16.40 3.69
N ASN A 186 0.25 16.94 2.54
CA ASN A 186 -1.14 17.18 2.21
C ASN A 186 -1.41 16.73 0.77
N CYS A 187 -2.02 15.58 0.62
CA CYS A 187 -2.27 14.98 -0.69
C CYS A 187 -3.37 13.90 -0.60
N GLU A 188 -3.83 13.45 -1.77
CA GLU A 188 -4.48 12.14 -1.88
C GLU A 188 -3.41 11.08 -1.59
N ASN A 189 -3.37 10.57 -0.36
CA ASN A 189 -2.25 9.75 0.12
C ASN A 189 -2.50 8.24 -0.02
N TYR A 190 -3.69 7.83 -0.46
CA TYR A 190 -4.03 6.41 -0.61
C TYR A 190 -4.96 6.13 -1.80
N PRO A 191 -4.65 6.62 -3.02
CA PRO A 191 -5.58 6.64 -4.15
C PRO A 191 -5.78 5.27 -4.82
N THR A 192 -4.95 4.27 -4.53
CA THR A 192 -4.89 3.06 -5.35
C THR A 192 -6.09 2.14 -5.14
N HIS A 193 -6.70 2.14 -3.94
CA HIS A 193 -7.86 1.31 -3.64
C HIS A 193 -9.09 1.67 -4.48
N GLU A 194 -9.31 2.95 -4.74
CA GLU A 194 -10.37 3.40 -5.63
C GLU A 194 -9.93 3.52 -7.08
N LEU A 195 -8.74 4.09 -7.34
CA LEU A 195 -8.25 4.29 -8.70
C LEU A 195 -7.94 2.97 -9.42
N GLY A 196 -7.46 1.95 -8.71
CA GLY A 196 -7.14 0.65 -9.29
C GLY A 196 -8.32 0.01 -10.02
N PRO A 197 -9.45 -0.27 -9.34
CA PRO A 197 -10.67 -0.79 -9.97
C PRO A 197 -11.21 0.13 -11.07
N LEU A 198 -11.25 1.45 -10.83
CA LEU A 198 -11.76 2.42 -11.82
C LEU A 198 -10.90 2.49 -13.08
N ALA A 199 -9.58 2.38 -12.93
CA ALA A 199 -8.65 2.33 -14.05
C ALA A 199 -8.85 1.07 -14.92
N ARG A 200 -9.21 -0.07 -14.31
CA ARG A 200 -9.57 -1.27 -15.06
C ARG A 200 -10.88 -1.11 -15.84
N ILE A 201 -11.90 -0.53 -15.20
CA ILE A 201 -13.19 -0.25 -15.83
C ILE A 201 -13.07 0.68 -17.04
N LEU A 202 -12.16 1.66 -16.97
CA LEU A 202 -11.93 2.67 -18.03
C LEU A 202 -10.80 2.31 -18.99
N ASP A 203 -10.27 1.10 -18.97
CA ASP A 203 -9.14 0.65 -19.81
C ASP A 203 -7.90 1.56 -19.74
N ILE A 204 -7.61 2.16 -18.60
CA ILE A 204 -6.44 3.04 -18.46
C ILE A 204 -5.17 2.24 -18.77
N ASN A 205 -4.32 2.82 -19.64
CA ASN A 205 -3.14 2.18 -20.23
C ASN A 205 -3.44 0.96 -21.13
N ARG A 206 -4.72 0.74 -21.49
CA ARG A 206 -5.20 -0.30 -22.40
C ARG A 206 -6.10 0.28 -23.51
N GLY A 207 -5.73 1.43 -24.03
CA GLY A 207 -6.50 2.18 -25.04
C GLY A 207 -7.12 3.49 -24.53
N ASN A 208 -7.04 3.74 -23.23
CA ASN A 208 -7.37 5.02 -22.60
C ASN A 208 -6.20 5.50 -21.71
N ARG A 209 -6.19 6.75 -21.29
CA ARG A 209 -5.16 7.32 -20.40
C ARG A 209 -5.69 8.49 -19.61
N LEU A 210 -5.06 8.76 -18.48
CA LEU A 210 -5.27 9.96 -17.68
C LEU A 210 -4.58 11.15 -18.38
N ILE A 211 -5.28 12.27 -18.53
CA ILE A 211 -4.77 13.46 -19.25
C ILE A 211 -4.36 14.56 -18.28
N SER A 212 -5.23 14.87 -17.32
CA SER A 212 -4.99 15.92 -16.34
C SER A 212 -5.73 15.60 -15.05
N LEU A 213 -5.23 16.15 -13.95
CA LEU A 213 -5.90 16.09 -12.67
C LEU A 213 -5.83 17.44 -11.94
N THR A 214 -6.82 17.67 -11.08
CA THR A 214 -6.80 18.69 -10.05
C THR A 214 -7.19 18.06 -8.73
N SER A 215 -6.52 18.48 -7.64
CA SER A 215 -6.76 17.97 -6.32
C SER A 215 -6.89 19.12 -5.32
N GLN A 216 -7.89 19.06 -4.45
CA GLN A 216 -8.16 20.07 -3.44
C GLN A 216 -8.33 19.40 -2.09
N ALA A 217 -7.59 19.89 -1.10
CA ALA A 217 -7.70 19.44 0.28
C ALA A 217 -8.51 20.43 1.12
N SER A 218 -9.34 19.94 2.00
CA SER A 218 -10.02 20.73 3.03
C SER A 218 -9.03 21.17 4.11
N LYS A 219 -9.51 22.00 5.06
CA LYS A 219 -8.76 22.24 6.30
C LYS A 219 -8.61 20.96 7.12
N SER A 220 -7.58 20.89 7.95
CA SER A 220 -7.32 19.79 8.88
C SER A 220 -7.89 20.13 10.26
N LYS A 221 -8.84 19.33 10.78
CA LYS A 221 -9.44 19.52 12.12
C LYS A 221 -9.79 18.19 12.82
N GLY A 222 -10.20 17.17 12.07
CA GLY A 222 -10.74 15.93 12.62
C GLY A 222 -9.76 15.18 13.51
N LEU A 223 -8.53 15.01 13.04
CA LEU A 223 -7.48 14.30 13.80
C LEU A 223 -7.08 15.08 15.08
N GLN A 224 -6.93 16.40 14.99
CA GLN A 224 -6.59 17.24 16.14
C GLN A 224 -7.70 17.19 17.20
N ASP A 225 -8.97 17.26 16.81
CA ASP A 225 -10.10 17.14 17.72
C ASP A 225 -10.14 15.75 18.38
N TYR A 226 -9.89 14.70 17.62
CA TYR A 226 -9.79 13.35 18.15
C TYR A 226 -8.70 13.21 19.23
N ILE A 227 -7.49 13.72 18.95
CA ILE A 227 -6.37 13.70 19.92
C ILE A 227 -6.73 14.48 21.19
N ARG A 228 -7.32 15.63 21.07
CA ARG A 228 -7.75 16.44 22.23
C ARG A 228 -8.76 15.71 23.13
N ARG A 229 -9.65 14.92 22.55
CA ARG A 229 -10.67 14.17 23.28
C ARG A 229 -10.18 12.87 23.88
N HIS A 230 -9.27 12.17 23.21
CA HIS A 230 -8.90 10.79 23.53
C HIS A 230 -7.46 10.63 24.05
N LYS A 231 -6.58 11.61 23.77
CA LYS A 231 -5.17 11.62 24.16
C LYS A 231 -4.77 12.94 24.83
N ALA A 232 -5.60 13.48 25.69
CA ALA A 232 -5.40 14.79 26.34
C ALA A 232 -4.09 14.91 27.15
N ASN A 233 -3.48 13.80 27.53
CA ASN A 233 -2.19 13.74 28.24
C ASN A 233 -0.98 13.71 27.30
N ASP A 234 -1.19 13.55 26.00
CA ASP A 234 -0.11 13.55 24.99
C ASP A 234 0.25 14.98 24.60
N LYS A 235 1.18 15.57 25.36
CA LYS A 235 1.63 16.95 25.15
C LYS A 235 2.27 17.20 23.78
N ASN A 236 2.74 16.16 23.10
CA ASN A 236 3.44 16.29 21.82
C ASN A 236 2.48 16.65 20.68
N PHE A 237 1.25 16.12 20.71
CA PHE A 237 0.31 16.25 19.60
C PHE A 237 -0.94 17.07 19.90
N LEU A 238 -1.18 17.46 21.17
CA LEU A 238 -2.35 18.30 21.56
C LEU A 238 -2.49 19.59 20.74
N ASN A 239 -1.35 20.18 20.37
CA ASN A 239 -1.28 21.42 19.60
C ASN A 239 -0.58 21.22 18.25
N ALA A 240 -0.43 19.97 17.79
CA ALA A 240 0.19 19.70 16.50
C ALA A 240 -0.66 20.28 15.36
N ASP A 241 0.01 20.89 14.40
CA ASP A 241 -0.61 21.38 13.19
C ASP A 241 -0.42 20.30 12.11
N PHE A 242 -1.50 19.59 11.79
CA PHE A 242 -1.48 18.54 10.79
C PHE A 242 -1.58 19.14 9.40
N ALA A 243 -0.64 18.82 8.52
CA ALA A 243 -0.63 19.31 7.15
C ALA A 243 -1.75 18.64 6.30
N GLN A 244 -2.04 17.36 6.54
CA GLN A 244 -3.05 16.61 5.80
C GLN A 244 -4.44 17.17 6.06
N GLY A 245 -5.13 17.61 5.00
CA GLY A 245 -6.54 18.00 5.08
C GLY A 245 -7.45 16.80 5.39
N ASP A 246 -8.59 17.08 6.05
CA ASP A 246 -9.52 16.02 6.47
C ASP A 246 -10.15 15.28 5.29
N VAL A 247 -10.47 16.03 4.23
CA VAL A 247 -11.00 15.48 2.98
C VAL A 247 -10.15 15.99 1.82
N VAL A 248 -9.75 15.08 0.93
CA VAL A 248 -9.11 15.45 -0.34
C VAL A 248 -9.99 14.96 -1.47
N THR A 249 -10.30 15.85 -2.42
CA THR A 249 -11.08 15.52 -3.62
C THR A 249 -10.20 15.73 -4.85
N THR A 250 -10.06 14.69 -5.64
CA THR A 250 -9.27 14.70 -6.88
C THR A 250 -10.17 14.44 -8.07
N VAL A 251 -10.13 15.32 -9.07
CA VAL A 251 -10.86 15.17 -10.33
C VAL A 251 -9.87 14.91 -11.44
N ILE A 252 -10.08 13.84 -12.19
CA ILE A 252 -9.20 13.41 -13.28
C ILE A 252 -9.99 13.40 -14.60
N LYS A 253 -9.38 13.87 -15.69
CA LYS A 253 -9.91 13.79 -17.05
C LYS A 253 -9.21 12.68 -17.82
N CYS A 254 -9.98 11.84 -18.49
CA CYS A 254 -9.49 10.77 -19.35
C CYS A 254 -9.50 11.15 -20.83
N ALA A 255 -8.68 10.47 -21.64
CA ALA A 255 -8.50 10.77 -23.07
C ALA A 255 -9.72 10.50 -23.91
N ARG A 256 -10.52 9.49 -23.57
CA ARG A 256 -11.77 9.17 -24.27
C ARG A 256 -12.94 10.10 -23.86
N GLY A 257 -12.73 10.98 -22.88
CA GLY A 257 -13.72 11.96 -22.45
C GLY A 257 -14.32 11.73 -21.06
N GLU A 258 -14.12 10.60 -20.45
CA GLU A 258 -14.62 10.28 -19.11
C GLU A 258 -13.95 11.14 -18.04
N THR A 259 -14.61 11.24 -16.90
CA THR A 259 -14.05 11.87 -15.69
C THR A 259 -14.05 10.88 -14.53
N ILE A 260 -13.04 11.00 -13.67
CA ILE A 260 -12.91 10.24 -12.42
C ILE A 260 -12.94 11.23 -11.27
N VAL A 261 -13.69 10.93 -10.21
CA VAL A 261 -13.62 11.64 -8.93
C VAL A 261 -13.14 10.67 -7.87
N LEU A 262 -12.05 11.04 -7.18
CA LEU A 262 -11.54 10.31 -6.02
C LEU A 262 -11.76 11.15 -4.76
N THR A 263 -12.06 10.48 -3.65
CA THR A 263 -12.26 11.15 -2.35
C THR A 263 -11.51 10.39 -1.26
N LEU A 264 -10.51 11.04 -0.66
CA LEU A 264 -9.88 10.58 0.57
C LEU A 264 -10.56 11.21 1.77
N ASP A 265 -10.99 10.39 2.75
CA ASP A 265 -11.44 10.84 4.06
C ASP A 265 -11.06 9.80 5.11
N THR A 266 -10.02 10.11 5.90
CA THR A 266 -9.45 9.20 6.89
C THR A 266 -9.36 9.79 8.29
N THR A 267 -9.77 11.06 8.45
CA THR A 267 -9.66 11.81 9.70
C THR A 267 -10.99 12.34 10.24
N LEU A 268 -12.10 11.95 9.63
CA LEU A 268 -13.44 12.25 10.12
C LEU A 268 -14.15 10.96 10.59
N PRO A 269 -15.16 11.07 11.51
CA PRO A 269 -15.93 9.94 11.99
C PRO A 269 -16.82 9.39 10.88
N ARG A 270 -16.61 8.13 10.49
CA ARG A 270 -17.44 7.43 9.53
C ARG A 270 -17.33 5.92 9.65
N TYR A 271 -18.25 5.21 9.02
CA TYR A 271 -18.10 3.79 8.82
C TYR A 271 -17.05 3.53 7.73
N TYR A 272 -16.47 2.34 7.78
CA TYR A 272 -15.62 1.84 6.69
C TYR A 272 -16.46 1.61 5.43
N SER A 273 -16.00 2.11 4.31
CA SER A 273 -16.63 1.90 3.00
C SER A 273 -15.59 1.83 1.90
#